data_cda3e885d1ca7fea381f2771fdc5d0f1
#
_entry.id   cda3e885d1ca7fea381f2771fdc5d0f1
#
_cell.length_a   1.000
_cell.length_b   1.000
_cell.length_c   1.000
_cell.angle_alpha   90.00
_cell.angle_beta   90.00
_cell.angle_gamma   90.00
#
_symmetry.space_group_name_H-M   'P 1'
#
loop_
_entity.id
_entity.type
_entity.pdbx_description
1 polymer ?
#
loop_
_entity_poly.entity_id
_entity_poly.type
_entity_poly.pdbx_seq_one_letter_code
_entity_poly.pdbx_strand_id
1 'polypeptide(L)'
;METMKKLQEKLDKMPRTNLVNLPTPLEEMPHLTKILNGPHLWIKRDDCTGLAFGGNKERKTEFVMADALSKKADVVITTGAIQSNHVRATTAAARKLGLKAVLVLYGAKPKTYDGNLLLDHLLGAEIRFINGKEQKPN
;
A
#
# COMPACT_ATOMS: atom_id res chain seq x y z
N MET A 1 -26.36 -8.99 8.03
CA MET A 1 -25.43 -9.24 9.17
C MET A 1 -24.69 -10.57 9.03
N GLU A 2 -25.33 -11.67 8.66
CA GLU A 2 -24.66 -12.98 8.50
C GLU A 2 -23.52 -12.97 7.48
N THR A 3 -23.69 -12.27 6.36
CA THR A 3 -22.65 -12.15 5.31
C THR A 3 -21.38 -11.45 5.79
N MET A 4 -21.48 -10.40 6.60
CA MET A 4 -20.33 -9.68 7.16
C MET A 4 -19.55 -10.55 8.15
N LYS A 5 -20.25 -11.29 9.01
CA LYS A 5 -19.63 -12.22 9.95
C LYS A 5 -18.85 -13.32 9.22
N LYS A 6 -19.44 -13.92 8.19
CA LYS A 6 -18.74 -14.92 7.36
C LYS A 6 -17.51 -14.37 6.63
N LEU A 7 -17.57 -13.12 6.16
CA LEU A 7 -16.41 -12.46 5.55
C LEU A 7 -15.30 -12.22 6.58
N GLN A 8 -15.65 -11.75 7.77
CA GLN A 8 -14.68 -11.54 8.85
C GLN A 8 -14.01 -12.86 9.23
N GLU A 9 -14.76 -13.92 9.43
CA GLU A 9 -14.22 -15.26 9.72
C GLU A 9 -13.27 -15.79 8.65
N LYS A 10 -13.50 -15.44 7.36
CA LYS A 10 -12.57 -15.76 6.27
C LYS A 10 -11.29 -14.95 6.35
N LEU A 11 -11.39 -13.66 6.63
CA LEU A 11 -10.22 -12.79 6.80
C LEU A 11 -9.37 -13.21 7.99
N ASP A 12 -10.00 -13.57 9.10
CA ASP A 12 -9.32 -13.98 10.33
C ASP A 12 -8.51 -15.29 10.16
N LYS A 13 -8.91 -16.12 9.18
CA LYS A 13 -8.17 -17.34 8.81
C LYS A 13 -6.98 -17.10 7.87
N MET A 14 -6.89 -15.92 7.26
CA MET A 14 -5.79 -15.60 6.35
C MET A 14 -4.53 -15.23 7.14
N PRO A 15 -3.36 -15.78 6.79
CA PRO A 15 -2.10 -15.36 7.38
C PRO A 15 -1.92 -13.85 7.24
N ARG A 16 -1.48 -13.20 8.32
CA ARG A 16 -1.31 -11.75 8.37
C ARG A 16 -0.05 -11.38 9.16
N THR A 17 0.69 -10.41 8.68
CA THR A 17 1.88 -9.87 9.34
C THR A 17 1.56 -8.49 9.92
N ASN A 18 1.90 -8.25 11.18
CA ASN A 18 1.66 -6.97 11.84
C ASN A 18 2.63 -5.91 11.32
N LEU A 19 2.14 -5.03 10.46
CA LEU A 19 2.91 -3.95 9.87
C LEU A 19 2.38 -2.57 10.22
N VAL A 20 1.08 -2.46 10.53
CA VAL A 20 0.36 -1.20 10.66
C VAL A 20 -0.34 -1.06 12.01
N ASN A 21 -0.64 0.17 12.38
CA ASN A 21 -1.40 0.50 13.58
C ASN A 21 -2.90 0.32 13.33
N LEU A 22 -3.51 -0.60 14.06
CA LEU A 22 -4.94 -0.87 13.98
C LEU A 22 -5.55 -1.01 15.39
N PRO A 23 -6.83 -0.65 15.55
CA PRO A 23 -7.74 -0.07 14.56
C PRO A 23 -7.42 1.42 14.29
N THR A 24 -7.62 1.88 13.05
CA THR A 24 -7.57 3.31 12.75
C THR A 24 -8.88 4.00 13.17
N PRO A 25 -8.88 5.28 13.53
CA PRO A 25 -10.10 6.00 13.90
C PRO A 25 -11.14 6.01 12.77
N LEU A 26 -12.40 6.12 13.16
CA LEU A 26 -13.52 6.46 12.29
C LEU A 26 -14.13 7.74 12.87
N GLU A 27 -14.00 8.85 12.15
CA GLU A 27 -14.35 10.19 12.62
C GLU A 27 -15.52 10.75 11.81
N GLU A 28 -16.44 11.43 12.47
CA GLU A 28 -17.53 12.13 11.81
C GLU A 28 -17.03 13.44 11.18
N MET A 29 -17.62 13.81 10.04
CA MET A 29 -17.30 15.02 9.29
C MET A 29 -18.50 15.99 9.33
N PRO A 30 -18.85 16.61 10.49
CA PRO A 30 -20.09 17.34 10.66
C PRO A 30 -20.15 18.60 9.78
N HIS A 31 -19.05 19.31 9.62
CA HIS A 31 -18.99 20.51 8.77
C HIS A 31 -19.27 20.19 7.31
N LEU A 32 -18.64 19.13 6.78
CA LEU A 32 -18.83 18.72 5.38
C LEU A 32 -20.24 18.15 5.17
N THR A 33 -20.75 17.37 6.11
CA THR A 33 -22.13 16.89 6.11
C THR A 33 -23.12 18.06 6.02
N LYS A 34 -22.93 19.12 6.81
CA LYS A 34 -23.77 20.31 6.78
C LYS A 34 -23.70 21.06 5.45
N ILE A 35 -22.48 21.27 4.93
CA ILE A 35 -22.27 22.00 3.65
C ILE A 35 -22.95 21.27 2.49
N LEU A 36 -22.83 19.95 2.42
CA LEU A 36 -23.37 19.15 1.34
C LEU A 36 -24.86 18.86 1.48
N ASN A 37 -25.46 19.17 2.65
CA ASN A 37 -26.87 18.93 2.96
C ASN A 37 -27.36 17.52 2.56
N GLY A 38 -26.52 16.51 2.83
CA GLY A 38 -26.69 15.13 2.41
C GLY A 38 -26.62 14.14 3.57
N PRO A 39 -26.24 12.88 3.32
CA PRO A 39 -26.08 11.87 4.35
C PRO A 39 -24.95 12.25 5.33
N HIS A 40 -24.97 11.67 6.52
CA HIS A 40 -23.87 11.79 7.48
C HIS A 40 -22.58 11.22 6.88
N LEU A 41 -21.54 12.03 6.84
CA LEU A 41 -20.24 11.65 6.30
C LEU A 41 -19.28 11.29 7.41
N TRP A 42 -18.53 10.25 7.17
CA TRP A 42 -17.51 9.73 8.07
C TRP A 42 -16.21 9.51 7.30
N ILE A 43 -15.07 9.73 7.96
CA ILE A 43 -13.75 9.44 7.42
C ILE A 43 -13.11 8.28 8.19
N LYS A 44 -12.71 7.24 7.48
CA LYS A 44 -11.83 6.19 8.01
C LYS A 44 -10.39 6.64 7.89
N ARG A 45 -9.74 6.89 9.01
CA ARG A 45 -8.41 7.51 9.10
C ARG A 45 -7.29 6.50 8.77
N ASP A 46 -7.26 6.01 7.54
CA ASP A 46 -6.22 5.10 7.08
C ASP A 46 -4.85 5.79 6.88
N ASP A 47 -4.81 7.10 6.86
CA ASP A 47 -3.59 7.89 7.04
C ASP A 47 -2.87 7.59 8.37
N CYS A 48 -3.60 7.14 9.39
CA CYS A 48 -3.06 6.76 10.70
C CYS A 48 -2.49 5.33 10.79
N THR A 49 -2.42 4.57 9.69
CA THR A 49 -1.82 3.22 9.68
C THR A 49 -0.33 3.21 9.99
N GLY A 50 0.38 4.31 9.80
CA GLY A 50 1.70 4.58 10.35
C GLY A 50 2.89 4.13 9.48
N LEU A 51 2.77 3.07 8.69
CA LEU A 51 3.87 2.59 7.86
C LEU A 51 4.11 3.55 6.69
N ALA A 52 5.32 4.12 6.58
CA ALA A 52 5.73 5.00 5.49
C ALA A 52 4.66 6.05 5.12
N PHE A 53 4.24 6.84 6.10
CA PHE A 53 3.20 7.89 6.03
C PHE A 53 1.76 7.39 5.93
N GLY A 54 1.51 6.11 6.14
CA GLY A 54 0.17 5.58 6.21
C GLY A 54 -0.57 5.50 4.87
N GLY A 55 -1.79 5.00 4.94
CA GLY A 55 -2.72 4.89 3.83
C GLY A 55 -3.43 3.54 3.77
N ASN A 56 -4.43 3.45 2.90
CA ASN A 56 -5.24 2.24 2.77
C ASN A 56 -4.49 1.06 2.12
N LYS A 57 -3.36 1.33 1.44
CA LYS A 57 -2.59 0.29 0.75
C LYS A 57 -1.86 -0.63 1.72
N GLU A 58 -1.49 -0.12 2.88
CA GLU A 58 -0.80 -0.88 3.92
C GLU A 58 -1.66 -2.03 4.45
N ARG A 59 -3.00 -1.90 4.48
CA ARG A 59 -3.91 -2.98 4.93
C ARG A 59 -3.73 -4.27 4.15
N LYS A 60 -3.60 -4.17 2.82
CA LYS A 60 -3.41 -5.35 1.98
C LYS A 60 -1.99 -5.89 2.03
N THR A 61 -0.99 -5.04 2.29
CA THR A 61 0.40 -5.49 2.34
C THR A 61 0.65 -6.45 3.50
N GLU A 62 -0.10 -6.37 4.59
CA GLU A 62 0.00 -7.33 5.70
C GLU A 62 -0.28 -8.77 5.27
N PHE A 63 -1.28 -8.97 4.41
CA PHE A 63 -1.63 -10.29 3.88
C PHE A 63 -0.65 -10.74 2.78
N VAL A 64 -0.30 -9.84 1.87
CA VAL A 64 0.65 -10.14 0.78
C VAL A 64 2.02 -10.49 1.32
N MET A 65 2.49 -9.76 2.34
CA MET A 65 3.79 -10.05 2.96
C MET A 65 3.76 -11.34 3.78
N ALA A 66 2.65 -11.66 4.44
CA ALA A 66 2.51 -12.95 5.12
C ALA A 66 2.62 -14.13 4.13
N ASP A 67 2.00 -14.00 2.95
CA ASP A 67 2.12 -14.99 1.87
C ASP A 67 3.57 -15.09 1.35
N ALA A 68 4.24 -13.96 1.11
CA ALA A 68 5.63 -13.94 0.68
C ALA A 68 6.57 -14.62 1.69
N LEU A 69 6.41 -14.32 2.99
CA LEU A 69 7.19 -14.94 4.06
C LEU A 69 6.93 -16.45 4.16
N SER A 70 5.69 -16.89 4.00
CA SER A 70 5.34 -18.32 4.03
C SER A 70 6.01 -19.11 2.90
N LYS A 71 6.27 -18.43 1.76
CA LYS A 71 6.98 -18.96 0.60
C LYS A 71 8.50 -18.78 0.68
N LYS A 72 9.02 -18.28 1.80
CA LYS A 72 10.44 -17.99 2.01
C LYS A 72 11.02 -17.08 0.93
N ALA A 73 10.23 -16.10 0.44
CA ALA A 73 10.71 -15.11 -0.50
C ALA A 73 11.80 -14.24 0.15
N ASP A 74 12.82 -13.90 -0.61
CA ASP A 74 13.88 -12.96 -0.25
C ASP A 74 13.75 -11.62 -0.97
N VAL A 75 12.91 -11.57 -1.99
CA VAL A 75 12.63 -10.39 -2.81
C VAL A 75 11.14 -10.26 -3.10
N VAL A 76 10.65 -9.03 -3.08
CA VAL A 76 9.29 -8.65 -3.50
C VAL A 76 9.40 -7.74 -4.72
N ILE A 77 8.71 -8.11 -5.79
CA ILE A 77 8.65 -7.33 -7.02
C ILE A 77 7.25 -6.72 -7.13
N THR A 78 7.19 -5.42 -7.38
CA THR A 78 5.91 -4.72 -7.59
C THR A 78 6.00 -3.73 -8.72
N THR A 79 4.85 -3.32 -9.24
CA THR A 79 4.76 -2.41 -10.37
C THR A 79 3.74 -1.31 -10.10
N GLY A 80 3.94 -0.15 -10.75
CA GLY A 80 3.00 0.97 -10.67
C GLY A 80 3.52 2.22 -11.35
N ALA A 81 2.73 3.29 -11.26
CA ALA A 81 3.17 4.63 -11.67
C ALA A 81 4.26 5.15 -10.70
N ILE A 82 5.04 6.11 -11.15
CA ILE A 82 6.19 6.70 -10.40
C ILE A 82 5.78 7.19 -9.00
N GLN A 83 4.56 7.74 -8.84
CA GLN A 83 4.05 8.24 -7.54
C GLN A 83 3.02 7.30 -6.90
N SER A 84 3.14 6.00 -7.15
CA SER A 84 2.17 5.02 -6.64
C SER A 84 2.26 4.82 -5.13
N ASN A 85 1.16 5.08 -4.41
CA ASN A 85 1.03 4.74 -2.98
C ASN A 85 1.13 3.23 -2.72
N HIS A 86 0.75 2.38 -3.71
CA HIS A 86 0.89 0.95 -3.56
C HIS A 86 2.35 0.52 -3.57
N VAL A 87 3.13 1.07 -4.49
CA VAL A 87 4.57 0.78 -4.61
C VAL A 87 5.27 1.17 -3.31
N ARG A 88 5.08 2.40 -2.83
CA ARG A 88 5.64 2.88 -1.55
C ARG A 88 5.28 1.96 -0.38
N ALA A 89 4.00 1.62 -0.22
CA ALA A 89 3.56 0.74 0.86
C ALA A 89 4.20 -0.65 0.78
N THR A 90 4.32 -1.21 -0.43
CA THR A 90 4.97 -2.50 -0.66
C THR A 90 6.47 -2.43 -0.35
N THR A 91 7.15 -1.36 -0.78
CA THR A 91 8.57 -1.12 -0.47
C THR A 91 8.79 -1.06 1.03
N ALA A 92 8.03 -0.24 1.73
CA ALA A 92 8.17 -0.08 3.17
C ALA A 92 7.91 -1.39 3.93
N ALA A 93 6.88 -2.13 3.54
CA ALA A 93 6.57 -3.42 4.14
C ALA A 93 7.68 -4.45 3.91
N ALA A 94 8.18 -4.58 2.69
CA ALA A 94 9.29 -5.46 2.35
C ALA A 94 10.54 -5.13 3.18
N ARG A 95 10.93 -3.86 3.23
CA ARG A 95 12.12 -3.42 3.98
C ARG A 95 11.98 -3.63 5.48
N LYS A 96 10.81 -3.37 6.05
CA LYS A 96 10.53 -3.63 7.48
C LYS A 96 10.68 -5.12 7.84
N LEU A 97 10.45 -6.02 6.89
CA LEU A 97 10.55 -7.47 7.06
C LEU A 97 11.89 -8.04 6.60
N GLY A 98 12.87 -7.20 6.25
CA GLY A 98 14.20 -7.64 5.78
C GLY A 98 14.23 -8.17 4.35
N LEU A 99 13.15 -8.01 3.57
CA LEU A 99 13.08 -8.43 2.19
C LEU A 99 13.65 -7.35 1.26
N LYS A 100 14.19 -7.77 0.11
CA LYS A 100 14.54 -6.86 -0.98
C LYS A 100 13.28 -6.38 -1.69
N ALA A 101 13.26 -5.13 -2.14
CA ALA A 101 12.18 -4.57 -2.95
C ALA A 101 12.70 -4.19 -4.33
N VAL A 102 12.06 -4.69 -5.38
CA VAL A 102 12.32 -4.33 -6.78
C VAL A 102 11.06 -3.70 -7.36
N LEU A 103 11.21 -2.48 -7.87
CA LEU A 103 10.11 -1.67 -8.38
C LEU A 103 10.23 -1.55 -9.90
N VAL A 104 9.18 -1.92 -10.61
CA VAL A 104 9.07 -1.73 -12.06
C VAL A 104 8.07 -0.60 -12.30
N LEU A 105 8.58 0.60 -12.57
CA LEU A 105 7.77 1.81 -12.65
C LEU A 105 7.50 2.22 -14.10
N TYR A 106 6.24 2.52 -14.39
CA TYR A 106 5.83 3.04 -15.69
C TYR A 106 6.18 4.52 -15.80
N GLY A 107 6.96 4.88 -16.82
CA GLY A 107 7.34 6.23 -17.15
C GLY A 107 8.84 6.42 -17.33
N ALA A 108 9.23 7.59 -17.84
CA ALA A 108 10.63 7.95 -17.97
C ALA A 108 11.26 8.23 -16.59
N LYS A 109 12.52 7.85 -16.41
CA LYS A 109 13.27 8.19 -15.20
C LYS A 109 13.33 9.72 -15.05
N PRO A 110 12.81 10.29 -13.95
CA PRO A 110 12.88 11.74 -13.72
C PRO A 110 14.29 12.18 -13.38
N LYS A 111 14.60 13.47 -13.60
CA LYS A 111 15.90 14.06 -13.26
C LYS A 111 16.13 14.10 -11.74
N THR A 112 15.07 14.33 -10.97
CA THR A 112 15.08 14.41 -9.50
C THR A 112 14.02 13.48 -8.94
N TYR A 113 14.28 12.93 -7.77
CA TYR A 113 13.31 12.11 -7.07
C TYR A 113 12.55 12.96 -6.04
N ASP A 114 11.23 12.88 -6.05
CA ASP A 114 10.33 13.54 -5.12
C ASP A 114 9.19 12.62 -4.68
N GLY A 115 8.38 13.06 -3.72
CA GLY A 115 7.18 12.35 -3.27
C GLY A 115 7.43 10.89 -2.92
N ASN A 116 6.58 10.00 -3.45
CA ASN A 116 6.69 8.56 -3.19
C ASN A 116 7.95 7.94 -3.78
N LEU A 117 8.40 8.42 -4.96
CA LEU A 117 9.63 7.92 -5.57
C LEU A 117 10.88 8.20 -4.71
N LEU A 118 10.93 9.38 -4.07
CA LEU A 118 12.01 9.68 -3.13
C LEU A 118 11.98 8.74 -1.93
N LEU A 119 10.80 8.47 -1.39
CA LEU A 119 10.64 7.52 -0.28
C LEU A 119 11.08 6.10 -0.66
N ASP A 120 10.70 5.63 -1.84
CA ASP A 120 11.11 4.33 -2.35
C ASP A 120 12.64 4.23 -2.46
N HIS A 121 13.29 5.29 -2.94
CA HIS A 121 14.75 5.38 -3.03
C HIS A 121 15.40 5.38 -1.64
N LEU A 122 14.92 6.19 -0.71
CA LEU A 122 15.44 6.26 0.67
C LEU A 122 15.27 4.94 1.42
N LEU A 123 14.19 4.21 1.15
CA LEU A 123 13.96 2.88 1.67
C LEU A 123 14.89 1.81 1.04
N GLY A 124 15.70 2.17 0.05
CA GLY A 124 16.68 1.29 -0.59
C GLY A 124 16.07 0.28 -1.55
N ALA A 125 14.97 0.63 -2.24
CA ALA A 125 14.43 -0.19 -3.30
C ALA A 125 15.31 -0.18 -4.56
N GLU A 126 15.38 -1.29 -5.27
CA GLU A 126 15.89 -1.33 -6.64
C GLU A 126 14.80 -0.82 -7.59
N ILE A 127 15.07 0.28 -8.28
CA ILE A 127 14.07 0.96 -9.12
C ILE A 127 14.43 0.78 -10.60
N ARG A 128 13.49 0.20 -11.36
CA ARG A 128 13.56 0.03 -12.81
C ARG A 128 12.45 0.84 -13.48
N PHE A 129 12.79 1.67 -14.46
CA PHE A 129 11.82 2.44 -15.24
C PHE A 129 11.58 1.75 -16.58
N ILE A 130 10.30 1.61 -16.94
CA ILE A 130 9.86 1.07 -18.23
C ILE A 130 9.06 2.11 -18.99
N ASN A 131 9.46 2.41 -20.21
CA ASN A 131 8.69 3.26 -21.11
C ASN A 131 7.61 2.40 -21.77
N GLY A 132 6.34 2.85 -21.72
CA GLY A 132 5.20 2.10 -22.26
C GLY A 132 5.23 1.78 -23.76
N LYS A 133 6.32 2.13 -24.48
CA LYS A 133 6.57 1.73 -25.86
C LYS A 133 7.17 0.32 -26.00
N GLU A 134 7.68 -0.28 -24.91
CA GLU A 134 8.33 -1.60 -24.95
C GLU A 134 7.34 -2.75 -24.68
N GLN A 135 6.06 -2.48 -24.46
CA GLN A 135 5.05 -3.51 -24.14
C GLN A 135 4.15 -3.89 -25.33
N LYS A 136 4.63 -3.83 -26.57
CA LYS A 136 3.95 -4.60 -27.62
C LYS A 136 4.68 -5.94 -27.76
N PRO A 137 4.10 -7.05 -27.28
CA PRO A 137 4.55 -8.36 -27.74
C PRO A 137 4.23 -8.45 -29.23
N ASN A 138 5.22 -8.81 -30.04
CA ASN A 138 5.04 -9.22 -31.42
C ASN A 138 4.12 -10.45 -31.47
#